data_7b293fc652ee85a9010314af5ce1ec3a
#
_entry.id   7b293fc652ee85a9010314af5ce1ec3a
#
_cell.length_a   1.000
_cell.length_b   1.000
_cell.length_c   1.000
_cell.angle_alpha   90.00
_cell.angle_beta   90.00
_cell.angle_gamma   90.00
#
_symmetry.space_group_name_H-M   'P 1'
#
loop_
_entity.id
_entity.type
_entity.pdbx_description
1 polymer ?
#
loop_
_entity_poly.entity_id
_entity_poly.type
_entity_poly.pdbx_seq_one_letter_code
_entity_poly.pdbx_strand_id
1 'polypeptide(L)'
;MLVIPINLVGTKYPLCVNCHRQIRLTTNAGADFAGAKTVASPALGDRLRPDMIITPKIRGFICTTAHPEGCAQHVAEQIAIVKNRGLIENGPKKVLVIGSSTGYGLSSRIAAAFGANAATIGVFFERPSENGRTATAGWYNSAAFEKEAAAAGLYARSFNGDAFSDPVKAEVIAAIKADLGKVDLVIYSLASPRRTEPKTGEVYKSVLKPIGESYTNKNLNTTTGVVNEITIEPAEGDDIEQTTAVMGGADWQLWMDALLEADVLAEGVQTVSYSYIGPEVTWPIYKNGTIGRAKEDLENVQRALDTQLAPLNGKAWVSVNKALVTQASSAIPVVPLYISLLYKVMKAEGSHEDTIEQMDRLLRDRLYSGSPQPDNAGRIRVDDWEMTPQVQETVGKNWDEVSTENLSQLADFDGYQTSFLRLFGFGLSSVDYASETEPDVAIPSLS
;
A
#
# COMPACT_ATOMS: atom_id res chain seq x y z
N MET A 1 1.42 5.29 -4.80
CA MET A 1 1.78 5.90 -3.49
C MET A 1 3.12 6.58 -3.63
N LEU A 2 3.16 7.91 -3.64
CA LEU A 2 4.38 8.67 -3.75
C LEU A 2 5.16 8.49 -2.43
N VAL A 3 6.21 7.69 -2.43
CA VAL A 3 7.12 7.57 -1.28
C VAL A 3 7.93 8.86 -1.22
N ILE A 4 7.37 9.87 -0.54
CA ILE A 4 8.16 11.02 -0.10
C ILE A 4 8.75 10.60 1.25
N PRO A 5 10.06 10.77 1.47
CA PRO A 5 10.69 10.29 2.69
C PRO A 5 10.00 10.89 3.91
N ILE A 6 9.56 10.02 4.81
CA ILE A 6 9.28 10.39 6.20
C ILE A 6 10.58 11.04 6.69
N ASN A 7 10.52 12.27 7.20
CA ASN A 7 11.69 12.94 7.79
C ASN A 7 12.14 12.16 9.03
N LEU A 8 13.00 11.18 8.80
CA LEU A 8 13.69 10.42 9.83
C LEU A 8 15.04 11.09 10.04
N VAL A 9 15.17 11.68 11.22
CA VAL A 9 16.46 12.11 11.81
C VAL A 9 17.39 12.91 10.90
N GLY A 10 17.43 14.23 11.08
CA GLY A 10 18.61 15.09 11.02
C GLY A 10 19.56 15.10 9.81
N THR A 11 19.28 14.40 8.72
CA THR A 11 20.11 14.45 7.51
C THR A 11 19.52 15.43 6.50
N LYS A 12 20.17 16.58 6.36
CA LYS A 12 19.89 17.59 5.33
C LYS A 12 20.15 17.01 3.94
N TYR A 13 19.08 16.61 3.25
CA TYR A 13 19.10 16.40 1.80
C TYR A 13 18.32 17.52 1.12
N PRO A 14 18.81 18.11 0.03
CA PRO A 14 18.16 19.24 -0.62
C PRO A 14 16.82 18.79 -1.26
N LEU A 15 15.75 19.42 -0.82
CA LEU A 15 14.41 19.35 -1.41
C LEU A 15 14.49 19.92 -2.84
N CYS A 16 14.07 19.16 -3.82
CA CYS A 16 13.78 19.67 -5.14
C CYS A 16 12.44 20.44 -5.08
N VAL A 17 12.51 21.73 -4.76
CA VAL A 17 11.40 22.65 -4.85
C VAL A 17 11.35 23.12 -6.30
N ASN A 18 10.37 22.67 -7.08
CA ASN A 18 9.73 23.43 -8.15
C ASN A 18 8.79 22.53 -8.96
N CYS A 19 7.53 22.60 -8.65
CA CYS A 19 6.45 22.34 -9.61
C CYS A 19 5.17 23.06 -9.15
N HIS A 20 5.19 24.39 -9.23
CA HIS A 20 3.97 25.18 -9.29
C HIS A 20 4.04 25.98 -10.60
N ARG A 21 3.42 25.47 -11.64
CA ARG A 21 3.00 26.33 -12.77
C ARG A 21 1.48 26.41 -12.74
N GLN A 22 1.01 27.53 -12.23
CA GLN A 22 -0.36 27.99 -12.39
C GLN A 22 -0.64 28.23 -13.88
N ILE A 23 -1.66 27.56 -14.41
CA ILE A 23 -2.26 27.97 -15.70
C ILE A 23 -3.25 29.07 -15.36
N ARG A 24 -2.89 30.33 -15.68
CA ARG A 24 -3.84 31.45 -15.75
C ARG A 24 -4.61 31.36 -17.06
N LEU A 25 -5.91 31.12 -16.98
CA LEU A 25 -6.83 31.40 -18.07
C LEU A 25 -7.06 32.93 -18.12
N THR A 26 -6.52 33.59 -19.13
CA THR A 26 -6.94 34.93 -19.49
C THR A 26 -7.91 34.86 -20.66
N THR A 27 -9.16 35.20 -20.41
CA THR A 27 -10.15 35.53 -21.44
C THR A 27 -9.80 36.87 -22.01
N ASN A 28 -9.60 36.98 -23.31
CA ASN A 28 -9.77 38.21 -24.06
C ASN A 28 -10.54 37.96 -25.35
N ALA A 29 -11.57 38.77 -25.52
CA ALA A 29 -12.47 38.77 -26.62
C ALA A 29 -11.92 39.49 -27.86
N GLY A 30 -12.27 38.97 -29.03
CA GLY A 30 -12.57 39.79 -30.21
C GLY A 30 -11.41 40.22 -31.10
N ALA A 31 -11.28 39.54 -32.25
CA ALA A 31 -11.07 40.22 -33.55
C ALA A 31 -11.16 39.21 -34.70
N ASP A 32 -12.06 39.49 -35.63
CA ASP A 32 -12.18 38.82 -36.93
C ASP A 32 -10.92 38.96 -37.77
N PHE A 33 -10.47 37.86 -38.36
CA PHE A 33 -9.77 37.91 -39.65
C PHE A 33 -10.01 36.64 -40.46
N ALA A 34 -10.58 36.82 -41.61
CA ALA A 34 -10.81 35.81 -42.65
C ALA A 34 -9.49 35.40 -43.33
N GLY A 35 -9.39 34.09 -43.65
CA GLY A 35 -8.53 33.60 -44.73
C GLY A 35 -7.16 33.08 -44.31
N ALA A 36 -7.06 31.83 -43.87
CA ALA A 36 -5.82 31.07 -43.92
C ALA A 36 -6.10 29.63 -44.29
N LYS A 37 -5.41 29.17 -45.32
CA LYS A 37 -5.43 27.82 -45.87
C LYS A 37 -5.21 26.78 -44.79
N THR A 38 -6.06 25.78 -44.77
CA THR A 38 -5.89 24.54 -43.97
C THR A 38 -4.58 23.85 -44.39
N VAL A 39 -3.52 24.10 -43.61
CA VAL A 39 -2.38 23.20 -43.58
C VAL A 39 -2.77 22.07 -42.64
N ALA A 40 -2.96 20.88 -43.18
CA ALA A 40 -3.14 19.67 -42.40
C ALA A 40 -1.97 19.56 -41.40
N SER A 41 -2.28 19.65 -40.09
CA SER A 41 -1.34 19.30 -39.04
C SER A 41 -0.98 17.83 -39.26
N PRO A 42 0.31 17.45 -39.30
CA PRO A 42 0.66 16.04 -39.32
C PRO A 42 0.11 15.42 -38.05
N ALA A 43 -0.62 14.30 -38.20
CA ALA A 43 -1.02 13.44 -37.12
C ALA A 43 0.18 13.28 -36.16
N LEU A 44 -0.06 13.46 -34.86
CA LEU A 44 0.90 13.07 -33.85
C LEU A 44 1.17 11.57 -34.04
N GLY A 45 2.19 11.27 -34.83
CA GLY A 45 2.69 9.91 -34.99
C GLY A 45 3.11 9.43 -33.58
N ASP A 46 2.69 8.23 -33.26
CA ASP A 46 3.21 7.42 -32.16
C ASP A 46 4.74 7.62 -32.08
N ARG A 47 5.17 8.47 -31.15
CA ARG A 47 6.57 8.47 -30.75
C ARG A 47 6.69 7.29 -29.80
N LEU A 48 6.93 6.11 -30.34
CA LEU A 48 7.45 4.99 -29.58
C LEU A 48 8.64 5.55 -28.80
N ARG A 49 8.53 5.58 -27.49
CA ARG A 49 9.68 5.93 -26.65
C ARG A 49 10.68 4.79 -26.80
N PRO A 50 11.99 5.07 -26.86
CA PRO A 50 12.96 4.00 -27.08
C PRO A 50 12.91 3.04 -25.90
N ASP A 51 12.90 1.76 -26.21
CA ASP A 51 13.11 0.68 -25.26
C ASP A 51 14.41 0.92 -24.49
N MET A 52 14.44 0.49 -23.25
CA MET A 52 15.60 0.72 -22.36
C MET A 52 15.90 -0.48 -21.48
N ILE A 53 17.17 -0.72 -21.20
CA ILE A 53 17.56 -1.65 -20.15
C ILE A 53 17.26 -1.01 -18.79
N ILE A 54 16.39 -1.65 -18.01
CA ILE A 54 15.93 -1.15 -16.72
C ILE A 54 16.62 -1.90 -15.59
N THR A 55 17.44 -1.20 -14.82
CA THR A 55 18.13 -1.75 -13.64
C THR A 55 17.63 -1.14 -12.34
N PRO A 56 17.73 -1.83 -11.19
CA PRO A 56 17.32 -1.28 -9.92
C PRO A 56 18.21 -0.11 -9.50
N LYS A 57 17.61 1.04 -9.18
CA LYS A 57 18.29 2.24 -8.66
C LYS A 57 17.86 2.48 -7.23
N ILE A 58 18.55 1.82 -6.29
CA ILE A 58 18.23 1.86 -4.86
C ILE A 58 18.86 3.11 -4.23
N ARG A 59 18.11 3.77 -3.36
CA ARG A 59 18.55 4.89 -2.51
C ARG A 59 17.96 4.70 -1.11
N GLY A 60 18.77 4.14 -0.21
CA GLY A 60 18.31 3.75 1.12
C GLY A 60 17.16 2.75 1.05
N PHE A 61 16.02 3.12 1.58
CA PHE A 61 14.82 2.28 1.64
C PHE A 61 13.86 2.46 0.43
N ILE A 62 14.28 3.12 -0.64
CA ILE A 62 13.48 3.27 -1.87
C ILE A 62 14.24 2.77 -3.09
N CYS A 63 13.51 2.23 -4.07
CA CYS A 63 14.00 2.04 -5.43
C CYS A 63 13.30 3.04 -6.36
N THR A 64 14.08 3.79 -7.13
CA THR A 64 13.56 4.87 -7.99
C THR A 64 13.20 4.42 -9.40
N THR A 65 13.49 3.16 -9.74
CA THR A 65 13.08 2.49 -10.97
C THR A 65 12.20 1.30 -10.66
N ALA A 66 11.32 0.92 -11.58
CA ALA A 66 10.55 -0.31 -11.51
C ALA A 66 10.57 -0.99 -12.90
N HIS A 67 10.54 -2.32 -12.93
CA HIS A 67 10.58 -3.10 -14.16
C HIS A 67 9.17 -3.53 -14.55
N PRO A 68 8.62 -3.11 -15.71
CA PRO A 68 7.24 -3.39 -16.09
C PRO A 68 6.94 -4.89 -16.17
N GLU A 69 7.78 -5.66 -16.89
CA GLU A 69 7.61 -7.12 -17.00
C GLU A 69 7.78 -7.82 -15.67
N GLY A 70 8.72 -7.37 -14.84
CA GLY A 70 8.90 -7.93 -13.51
C GLY A 70 7.72 -7.66 -12.58
N CYS A 71 7.16 -6.45 -12.61
CA CYS A 71 5.92 -6.16 -11.89
C CYS A 71 4.75 -7.01 -12.38
N ALA A 72 4.62 -7.21 -13.70
CA ALA A 72 3.60 -8.06 -14.28
C ALA A 72 3.76 -9.53 -13.85
N GLN A 73 4.99 -10.05 -13.88
CA GLN A 73 5.28 -11.40 -13.40
C GLN A 73 4.97 -11.58 -11.92
N HIS A 74 5.33 -10.60 -11.08
CA HIS A 74 5.03 -10.64 -9.65
C HIS A 74 3.52 -10.64 -9.38
N VAL A 75 2.74 -9.86 -10.13
CA VAL A 75 1.26 -9.90 -10.06
C VAL A 75 0.73 -11.26 -10.49
N ALA A 76 1.25 -11.84 -11.58
CA ALA A 76 0.84 -13.15 -12.06
C ALA A 76 1.13 -14.27 -11.04
N GLU A 77 2.28 -14.22 -10.36
CA GLU A 77 2.60 -15.17 -9.27
C GLU A 77 1.61 -15.05 -8.09
N GLN A 78 1.27 -13.84 -7.66
CA GLN A 78 0.27 -13.62 -6.62
C GLN A 78 -1.12 -14.15 -7.03
N ILE A 79 -1.53 -13.92 -8.27
CA ILE A 79 -2.77 -14.46 -8.83
C ILE A 79 -2.76 -15.99 -8.81
N ALA A 80 -1.64 -16.61 -9.19
CA ALA A 80 -1.51 -18.07 -9.19
C ALA A 80 -1.65 -18.66 -7.77
N ILE A 81 -1.06 -18.01 -6.75
CA ILE A 81 -1.19 -18.41 -5.34
C ILE A 81 -2.67 -18.46 -4.94
N VAL A 82 -3.42 -17.41 -5.22
CA VAL A 82 -4.85 -17.32 -4.87
C VAL A 82 -5.68 -18.37 -5.61
N LYS A 83 -5.48 -18.51 -6.94
CA LYS A 83 -6.18 -19.48 -7.76
C LYS A 83 -5.94 -20.92 -7.31
N ASN A 84 -4.72 -21.26 -6.90
CA ASN A 84 -4.36 -22.60 -6.41
C ASN A 84 -5.06 -22.96 -5.10
N ARG A 85 -5.51 -21.98 -4.30
CA ARG A 85 -6.30 -22.21 -3.08
C ARG A 85 -7.80 -22.40 -3.35
N GLY A 86 -8.24 -22.22 -4.60
CA GLY A 86 -9.65 -22.31 -5.00
C GLY A 86 -10.51 -21.12 -4.59
N LEU A 87 -11.81 -21.19 -4.86
CA LEU A 87 -12.73 -20.10 -4.57
C LEU A 87 -12.94 -19.89 -3.06
N ILE A 88 -13.10 -18.64 -2.68
CA ILE A 88 -13.56 -18.23 -1.35
C ILE A 88 -15.08 -18.37 -1.33
N GLU A 89 -15.58 -19.34 -0.60
CA GLU A 89 -17.02 -19.55 -0.46
C GLU A 89 -17.66 -18.35 0.22
N ASN A 90 -18.79 -17.89 -0.30
CA ASN A 90 -19.51 -16.69 0.19
C ASN A 90 -18.65 -15.42 0.22
N GLY A 91 -17.54 -15.38 -0.51
CA GLY A 91 -16.67 -14.21 -0.59
C GLY A 91 -17.35 -12.98 -1.21
N PRO A 92 -16.69 -11.81 -1.15
CA PRO A 92 -17.24 -10.56 -1.64
C PRO A 92 -17.51 -10.63 -3.15
N LYS A 93 -18.45 -9.82 -3.62
CA LYS A 93 -18.83 -9.78 -5.04
C LYS A 93 -18.45 -8.47 -5.73
N LYS A 94 -18.47 -7.36 -5.01
CA LYS A 94 -18.23 -6.01 -5.52
C LYS A 94 -17.40 -5.23 -4.53
N VAL A 95 -16.16 -4.98 -4.85
CA VAL A 95 -15.14 -4.52 -3.89
C VAL A 95 -14.55 -3.19 -4.30
N LEU A 96 -14.49 -2.26 -3.35
CA LEU A 96 -13.71 -1.04 -3.44
C LEU A 96 -12.42 -1.21 -2.62
N VAL A 97 -11.25 -0.98 -3.25
CA VAL A 97 -9.95 -1.00 -2.56
C VAL A 97 -9.28 0.37 -2.67
N ILE A 98 -9.16 1.05 -1.55
CA ILE A 98 -8.51 2.36 -1.43
C ILE A 98 -7.06 2.12 -1.02
N GLY A 99 -6.10 2.50 -1.88
CA GLY A 99 -4.68 2.17 -1.74
C GLY A 99 -4.31 0.84 -2.41
N SER A 100 -4.76 0.61 -3.66
CA SER A 100 -4.81 -0.69 -4.33
C SER A 100 -3.61 -1.05 -5.21
N SER A 101 -2.53 -0.26 -5.24
CA SER A 101 -1.46 -0.42 -6.23
C SER A 101 -0.28 -1.29 -5.78
N THR A 102 -0.08 -1.43 -4.47
CA THR A 102 1.07 -2.17 -3.89
C THR A 102 0.71 -2.83 -2.56
N GLY A 103 1.57 -3.73 -2.09
CA GLY A 103 1.50 -4.34 -0.76
C GLY A 103 0.14 -4.95 -0.44
N TYR A 104 -0.34 -4.73 0.78
CA TYR A 104 -1.59 -5.30 1.24
C TYR A 104 -2.81 -4.91 0.41
N GLY A 105 -2.88 -3.66 -0.09
CA GLY A 105 -4.00 -3.21 -0.89
C GLY A 105 -4.07 -3.91 -2.25
N LEU A 106 -2.94 -4.06 -2.95
CA LEU A 106 -2.87 -4.83 -4.19
C LEU A 106 -3.23 -6.30 -3.95
N SER A 107 -2.63 -6.92 -2.93
CA SER A 107 -2.89 -8.32 -2.58
C SER A 107 -4.36 -8.55 -2.20
N SER A 108 -4.99 -7.60 -1.51
CA SER A 108 -6.42 -7.64 -1.22
C SER A 108 -7.28 -7.59 -2.49
N ARG A 109 -6.90 -6.72 -3.44
CA ARG A 109 -7.61 -6.62 -4.73
C ARG A 109 -7.47 -7.90 -5.53
N ILE A 110 -6.27 -8.50 -5.56
CA ILE A 110 -6.00 -9.78 -6.21
C ILE A 110 -6.81 -10.90 -5.53
N ALA A 111 -6.77 -11.00 -4.20
CA ALA A 111 -7.49 -12.03 -3.46
C ALA A 111 -9.02 -11.93 -3.66
N ALA A 112 -9.58 -10.73 -3.67
CA ALA A 112 -11.00 -10.53 -3.96
C ALA A 112 -11.36 -10.88 -5.42
N ALA A 113 -10.58 -10.39 -6.39
CA ALA A 113 -10.87 -10.62 -7.80
C ALA A 113 -10.73 -12.10 -8.19
N PHE A 114 -9.61 -12.73 -7.85
CA PHE A 114 -9.29 -14.09 -8.32
C PHE A 114 -9.65 -15.18 -7.31
N GLY A 115 -9.81 -14.84 -6.03
CA GLY A 115 -10.28 -15.76 -5.00
C GLY A 115 -11.79 -15.82 -4.86
N ALA A 116 -12.50 -14.71 -5.12
CA ALA A 116 -13.96 -14.66 -4.98
C ALA A 116 -14.72 -14.32 -6.28
N ASN A 117 -14.02 -14.16 -7.42
CA ASN A 117 -14.57 -13.66 -8.68
C ASN A 117 -15.28 -12.30 -8.52
N ALA A 118 -14.73 -11.44 -7.66
CA ALA A 118 -15.32 -10.15 -7.38
C ALA A 118 -15.03 -9.12 -8.47
N ALA A 119 -16.01 -8.29 -8.79
CA ALA A 119 -15.80 -7.04 -9.52
C ALA A 119 -15.08 -6.04 -8.62
N THR A 120 -14.00 -5.40 -9.10
CA THR A 120 -13.17 -4.54 -8.25
C THR A 120 -13.01 -3.14 -8.82
N ILE A 121 -13.11 -2.14 -7.93
CA ILE A 121 -12.66 -0.77 -8.18
C ILE A 121 -11.46 -0.51 -7.27
N GLY A 122 -10.36 0.01 -7.83
CA GLY A 122 -9.15 0.35 -7.10
C GLY A 122 -8.84 1.84 -7.16
N VAL A 123 -8.39 2.41 -6.05
CA VAL A 123 -7.93 3.81 -5.98
C VAL A 123 -6.47 3.82 -5.58
N PHE A 124 -5.65 4.60 -6.26
CA PHE A 124 -4.23 4.78 -5.95
C PHE A 124 -3.71 6.13 -6.45
N PHE A 125 -2.47 6.46 -6.11
CA PHE A 125 -1.80 7.66 -6.58
C PHE A 125 -0.40 7.30 -7.06
N GLU A 126 -0.26 7.01 -8.37
CA GLU A 126 0.96 6.53 -8.99
C GLU A 126 1.35 7.42 -10.18
N ARG A 127 2.63 7.40 -10.54
CA ARG A 127 3.14 8.16 -11.67
C ARG A 127 3.34 7.26 -12.88
N PRO A 128 2.84 7.65 -14.06
CA PRO A 128 3.19 6.97 -15.31
C PRO A 128 4.66 7.16 -15.67
N SER A 129 5.13 6.43 -16.68
CA SER A 129 6.43 6.67 -17.28
C SER A 129 6.46 8.07 -17.92
N GLU A 130 7.53 8.80 -17.69
CA GLU A 130 7.67 10.16 -18.22
C GLU A 130 9.15 10.56 -18.36
N ASN A 131 9.49 11.27 -19.42
CA ASN A 131 10.82 11.87 -19.62
C ASN A 131 11.98 10.87 -19.50
N GLY A 132 11.83 9.64 -20.04
CA GLY A 132 12.86 8.60 -19.99
C GLY A 132 13.01 7.95 -18.60
N ARG A 133 12.03 8.14 -17.71
CA ARG A 133 11.94 7.45 -16.41
C ARG A 133 10.86 6.39 -16.47
N THR A 134 11.09 5.30 -15.78
CA THR A 134 10.05 4.28 -15.57
C THR A 134 8.87 4.84 -14.79
N ALA A 135 7.71 4.26 -15.00
CA ALA A 135 6.59 4.46 -14.08
C ALA A 135 6.94 3.96 -12.67
N THR A 136 6.12 4.29 -11.69
CA THR A 136 6.20 3.67 -10.35
C THR A 136 5.78 2.20 -10.41
N ALA A 137 6.26 1.40 -9.46
CA ALA A 137 5.90 -0.03 -9.40
C ALA A 137 4.38 -0.25 -9.31
N GLY A 138 3.67 0.58 -8.52
CA GLY A 138 2.22 0.48 -8.39
C GLY A 138 1.46 0.77 -9.69
N TRP A 139 2.01 1.61 -10.57
CA TRP A 139 1.46 1.81 -11.90
C TRP A 139 1.52 0.52 -12.72
N TYR A 140 2.70 -0.11 -12.81
CA TYR A 140 2.88 -1.36 -13.55
C TYR A 140 2.08 -2.52 -12.96
N ASN A 141 2.03 -2.63 -11.63
CA ASN A 141 1.21 -3.62 -10.95
C ASN A 141 -0.28 -3.48 -11.31
N SER A 142 -0.78 -2.23 -11.34
CA SER A 142 -2.18 -1.95 -11.65
C SER A 142 -2.50 -2.25 -13.11
N ALA A 143 -1.59 -1.93 -14.03
CA ALA A 143 -1.72 -2.29 -15.45
C ALA A 143 -1.76 -3.81 -15.65
N ALA A 144 -0.85 -4.53 -15.01
CA ALA A 144 -0.81 -5.99 -15.05
C ALA A 144 -2.07 -6.62 -14.45
N PHE A 145 -2.50 -6.13 -13.28
CA PHE A 145 -3.71 -6.61 -12.63
C PHE A 145 -4.95 -6.46 -13.52
N GLU A 146 -5.17 -5.29 -14.13
CA GLU A 146 -6.33 -5.09 -15.00
C GLU A 146 -6.27 -5.96 -16.26
N LYS A 147 -5.08 -6.14 -16.83
CA LYS A 147 -4.88 -7.03 -17.99
C LYS A 147 -5.25 -8.48 -17.64
N GLU A 148 -4.78 -8.99 -16.49
CA GLU A 148 -5.09 -10.33 -16.03
C GLU A 148 -6.57 -10.49 -15.65
N ALA A 149 -7.18 -9.47 -15.02
CA ALA A 149 -8.60 -9.45 -14.72
C ALA A 149 -9.45 -9.52 -16.00
N ALA A 150 -9.13 -8.70 -17.02
CA ALA A 150 -9.81 -8.72 -18.30
C ALA A 150 -9.68 -10.08 -19.02
N ALA A 151 -8.48 -10.68 -19.01
CA ALA A 151 -8.24 -12.01 -19.56
C ALA A 151 -9.06 -13.10 -18.84
N ALA A 152 -9.36 -12.91 -17.55
CA ALA A 152 -10.21 -13.80 -16.77
C ALA A 152 -11.72 -13.47 -16.87
N GLY A 153 -12.11 -12.44 -17.62
CA GLY A 153 -13.50 -11.99 -17.72
C GLY A 153 -14.02 -11.28 -16.45
N LEU A 154 -13.13 -10.78 -15.61
CA LEU A 154 -13.46 -10.07 -14.38
C LEU A 154 -13.49 -8.56 -14.60
N TYR A 155 -14.48 -7.89 -14.00
CA TYR A 155 -14.51 -6.44 -14.01
C TYR A 155 -13.44 -5.86 -13.08
N ALA A 156 -12.61 -4.98 -13.63
CA ALA A 156 -11.61 -4.21 -12.88
C ALA A 156 -11.53 -2.79 -13.45
N ARG A 157 -11.62 -1.79 -12.58
CA ARG A 157 -11.44 -0.38 -12.93
C ARG A 157 -10.60 0.32 -11.90
N SER A 158 -9.72 1.23 -12.33
CA SER A 158 -8.83 1.99 -11.44
C SER A 158 -9.06 3.49 -11.55
N PHE A 159 -8.76 4.18 -10.46
CA PHE A 159 -8.74 5.64 -10.36
C PHE A 159 -7.37 6.06 -9.83
N ASN A 160 -6.68 6.91 -10.59
CA ASN A 160 -5.37 7.44 -10.21
C ASN A 160 -5.50 8.89 -9.73
N GLY A 161 -5.47 9.09 -8.43
CA GLY A 161 -5.61 10.41 -7.82
C GLY A 161 -5.40 10.39 -6.32
N ASP A 162 -5.41 11.57 -5.71
CA ASP A 162 -5.29 11.71 -4.26
C ASP A 162 -6.57 11.18 -3.58
N ALA A 163 -6.46 10.01 -2.97
CA ALA A 163 -7.58 9.33 -2.29
C ALA A 163 -8.15 10.14 -1.10
N PHE A 164 -7.40 11.09 -0.56
CA PHE A 164 -7.88 11.98 0.49
C PHE A 164 -8.83 13.06 -0.04
N SER A 165 -8.81 13.33 -1.35
CA SER A 165 -9.56 14.41 -1.96
C SER A 165 -11.03 14.08 -2.24
N ASP A 166 -11.92 15.06 -2.05
CA ASP A 166 -13.35 14.93 -2.36
C ASP A 166 -13.63 14.67 -3.86
N PRO A 167 -12.91 15.28 -4.83
CA PRO A 167 -13.11 14.97 -6.23
C PRO A 167 -12.90 13.48 -6.58
N VAL A 168 -11.85 12.85 -6.05
CA VAL A 168 -11.58 11.41 -6.28
C VAL A 168 -12.68 10.56 -5.64
N LYS A 169 -13.13 10.90 -4.42
CA LYS A 169 -14.26 10.21 -3.78
C LYS A 169 -15.52 10.29 -4.65
N ALA A 170 -15.82 11.46 -5.19
CA ALA A 170 -17.00 11.67 -6.03
C ALA A 170 -16.94 10.89 -7.35
N GLU A 171 -15.77 10.86 -8.02
CA GLU A 171 -15.56 10.09 -9.26
C GLU A 171 -15.74 8.59 -9.01
N VAL A 172 -15.17 8.06 -7.95
CA VAL A 172 -15.29 6.64 -7.57
C VAL A 172 -16.72 6.28 -7.24
N ILE A 173 -17.43 7.11 -6.48
CA ILE A 173 -18.85 6.91 -6.15
C ILE A 173 -19.72 6.91 -7.43
N ALA A 174 -19.46 7.82 -8.36
CA ALA A 174 -20.16 7.84 -9.64
C ALA A 174 -19.94 6.55 -10.44
N ALA A 175 -18.72 6.04 -10.46
CA ALA A 175 -18.40 4.76 -11.10
C ALA A 175 -19.06 3.57 -10.40
N ILE A 176 -19.08 3.53 -9.06
CA ILE A 176 -19.80 2.46 -8.33
C ILE A 176 -21.28 2.47 -8.73
N LYS A 177 -21.94 3.64 -8.77
CA LYS A 177 -23.34 3.76 -9.18
C LYS A 177 -23.57 3.26 -10.60
N ALA A 178 -22.70 3.65 -11.52
CA ALA A 178 -22.86 3.32 -12.93
C ALA A 178 -22.56 1.84 -13.24
N ASP A 179 -21.49 1.31 -12.69
CA ASP A 179 -20.94 0.02 -13.10
C ASP A 179 -21.34 -1.14 -12.17
N LEU A 180 -21.43 -0.88 -10.86
CA LEU A 180 -21.63 -1.90 -9.84
C LEU A 180 -22.97 -1.79 -9.10
N GLY A 181 -23.56 -0.61 -9.08
CA GLY A 181 -24.70 -0.28 -8.23
C GLY A 181 -24.30 -0.07 -6.77
N LYS A 182 -23.93 -1.12 -6.07
CA LYS A 182 -23.47 -1.09 -4.68
C LYS A 182 -22.25 -1.99 -4.49
N VAL A 183 -21.43 -1.70 -3.47
CA VAL A 183 -20.29 -2.54 -3.06
C VAL A 183 -20.58 -3.24 -1.75
N ASP A 184 -20.07 -4.46 -1.59
CA ASP A 184 -20.26 -5.30 -0.40
C ASP A 184 -18.98 -5.45 0.44
N LEU A 185 -17.84 -4.96 -0.07
CA LEU A 185 -16.60 -4.86 0.69
C LEU A 185 -15.86 -3.56 0.35
N VAL A 186 -15.45 -2.82 1.38
CA VAL A 186 -14.59 -1.63 1.26
C VAL A 186 -13.30 -1.88 2.03
N ILE A 187 -12.16 -1.86 1.34
CA ILE A 187 -10.84 -2.02 1.93
C ILE A 187 -10.13 -0.67 1.95
N TYR A 188 -9.74 -0.22 3.15
CA TYR A 188 -8.99 1.01 3.37
C TYR A 188 -7.54 0.69 3.72
N SER A 189 -6.64 0.82 2.74
CA SER A 189 -5.22 0.44 2.82
C SER A 189 -4.32 1.60 2.41
N LEU A 190 -4.45 2.74 3.10
CA LEU A 190 -3.60 3.90 2.87
C LEU A 190 -2.50 4.01 3.93
N ALA A 191 -1.29 4.31 3.47
CA ALA A 191 -0.18 4.78 4.29
C ALA A 191 0.48 5.94 3.55
N SER A 192 0.58 7.10 4.18
CA SER A 192 1.10 8.31 3.54
C SER A 192 1.98 9.10 4.50
N PRO A 193 3.00 9.81 4.03
CA PRO A 193 3.77 10.75 4.85
C PRO A 193 3.01 12.06 5.10
N ARG A 194 1.94 12.32 4.34
CA ARG A 194 1.14 13.54 4.47
C ARG A 194 -0.29 13.34 3.97
N ARG A 195 -1.19 14.17 4.49
CA ARG A 195 -2.56 14.30 4.03
C ARG A 195 -2.94 15.77 3.93
N THR A 196 -3.61 16.15 2.86
CA THR A 196 -4.29 17.46 2.79
C THR A 196 -5.74 17.25 3.21
N GLU A 197 -6.19 17.97 4.24
CA GLU A 197 -7.58 17.94 4.67
C GLU A 197 -8.46 18.59 3.57
N PRO A 198 -9.43 17.87 3.01
CA PRO A 198 -10.17 18.35 1.85
C PRO A 198 -11.02 19.59 2.15
N LYS A 199 -11.50 19.76 3.38
CA LYS A 199 -12.38 20.88 3.76
C LYS A 199 -11.63 22.16 4.09
N THR A 200 -10.45 22.05 4.72
CA THR A 200 -9.68 23.19 5.22
C THR A 200 -8.48 23.54 4.34
N GLY A 201 -7.96 22.58 3.57
CA GLY A 201 -6.71 22.69 2.84
C GLY A 201 -5.48 22.56 3.72
N GLU A 202 -5.62 22.30 5.00
CA GLU A 202 -4.52 22.09 5.93
C GLU A 202 -3.73 20.82 5.57
N VAL A 203 -2.39 20.90 5.64
CA VAL A 203 -1.50 19.79 5.30
C VAL A 203 -0.92 19.19 6.56
N TYR A 204 -1.37 18.00 6.92
CA TYR A 204 -0.81 17.21 8.01
C TYR A 204 0.34 16.34 7.54
N LYS A 205 1.29 16.06 8.45
CA LYS A 205 2.47 15.24 8.19
C LYS A 205 2.59 14.15 9.24
N SER A 206 2.78 12.91 8.82
CA SER A 206 3.04 11.81 9.73
C SER A 206 4.53 11.68 10.02
N VAL A 207 4.84 11.37 11.27
CA VAL A 207 6.19 11.00 11.73
C VAL A 207 6.13 9.65 12.43
N LEU A 208 7.28 8.99 12.51
CA LEU A 208 7.42 7.73 13.24
C LEU A 208 8.44 7.94 14.35
N LYS A 209 7.94 8.23 15.54
CA LYS A 209 8.74 8.59 16.70
C LYS A 209 8.19 7.94 17.98
N PRO A 210 9.07 7.62 18.96
CA PRO A 210 8.64 7.26 20.29
C PRO A 210 7.96 8.44 20.98
N ILE A 211 7.22 8.19 22.05
CA ILE A 211 6.55 9.21 22.86
C ILE A 211 7.20 9.24 24.24
N GLY A 212 7.60 10.42 24.68
CA GLY A 212 8.18 10.68 26.02
C GLY A 212 9.70 10.63 26.02
N GLU A 213 10.32 9.49 25.72
CA GLU A 213 11.76 9.31 25.77
C GLU A 213 12.34 8.88 24.43
N SER A 214 13.63 9.16 24.20
CA SER A 214 14.33 8.66 23.01
C SER A 214 14.44 7.14 23.04
N TYR A 215 14.41 6.53 21.87
CA TYR A 215 14.53 5.08 21.70
C TYR A 215 15.82 4.74 20.99
N THR A 216 16.69 3.95 21.63
CA THR A 216 17.94 3.43 21.04
C THR A 216 17.83 1.93 20.89
N ASN A 217 18.08 1.40 19.70
CA ASN A 217 18.11 -0.05 19.47
C ASN A 217 18.92 -0.41 18.23
N LYS A 218 19.12 -1.73 18.01
CA LYS A 218 19.76 -2.29 16.83
C LYS A 218 18.97 -1.95 15.57
N ASN A 219 19.71 -1.68 14.51
CA ASN A 219 19.17 -1.35 13.19
C ASN A 219 19.99 -2.06 12.12
N LEU A 220 19.40 -2.28 10.96
CA LEU A 220 20.05 -2.90 9.81
C LEU A 220 20.19 -1.89 8.67
N ASN A 221 21.42 -1.63 8.25
CA ASN A 221 21.66 -0.96 6.98
C ASN A 221 21.35 -1.93 5.83
N THR A 222 20.22 -1.78 5.20
CA THR A 222 19.72 -2.69 4.14
C THR A 222 20.54 -2.67 2.86
N THR A 223 21.44 -1.69 2.69
CA THR A 223 22.36 -1.63 1.54
C THR A 223 23.65 -2.40 1.79
N THR A 224 24.18 -2.31 3.03
CA THR A 224 25.51 -2.87 3.35
C THR A 224 25.46 -4.13 4.21
N GLY A 225 24.32 -4.48 4.80
CA GLY A 225 24.18 -5.59 5.74
C GLY A 225 24.82 -5.31 7.11
N VAL A 226 25.16 -4.05 7.41
CA VAL A 226 25.74 -3.69 8.70
C VAL A 226 24.67 -3.54 9.75
N VAL A 227 24.82 -4.24 10.86
CA VAL A 227 24.01 -4.06 12.07
C VAL A 227 24.66 -3.00 12.93
N ASN A 228 23.93 -1.92 13.22
CA ASN A 228 24.39 -0.79 14.01
C ASN A 228 23.30 -0.38 15.01
N GLU A 229 23.62 0.50 15.93
CA GLU A 229 22.63 1.15 16.78
C GLU A 229 22.12 2.44 16.15
N ILE A 230 20.85 2.73 16.39
CA ILE A 230 20.21 4.01 16.01
C ILE A 230 19.44 4.54 17.21
N THR A 231 19.51 5.86 17.42
CA THR A 231 18.69 6.58 18.38
C THR A 231 17.64 7.40 17.66
N ILE A 232 16.40 7.27 18.05
CA ILE A 232 15.26 8.00 17.51
C ILE A 232 14.76 8.92 18.62
N GLU A 233 14.78 10.23 18.36
CA GLU A 233 14.32 11.24 19.31
C GLU A 233 12.79 11.19 19.47
N PRO A 234 12.27 11.57 20.63
CA PRO A 234 10.84 11.52 20.90
C PRO A 234 10.04 12.49 20.05
N ALA A 235 8.74 12.26 20.00
CA ALA A 235 7.77 13.16 19.38
C ALA A 235 7.74 14.51 20.10
N GLU A 236 7.64 15.59 19.33
CA GLU A 236 7.64 16.96 19.81
C GLU A 236 6.42 17.73 19.26
N GLY A 237 6.02 18.78 19.98
CA GLY A 237 4.94 19.65 19.54
C GLY A 237 3.66 18.87 19.22
N ASP A 238 3.17 19.03 18.00
CA ASP A 238 1.94 18.42 17.47
C ASP A 238 2.18 17.15 16.63
N ASP A 239 3.37 16.53 16.75
CA ASP A 239 3.74 15.32 15.99
C ASP A 239 2.69 14.19 16.14
N ILE A 240 2.09 14.03 17.33
CA ILE A 240 1.08 12.99 17.59
C ILE A 240 -0.21 13.32 16.86
N GLU A 241 -0.73 14.53 16.98
CA GLU A 241 -1.95 15.01 16.35
C GLU A 241 -1.82 14.98 14.82
N GLN A 242 -0.69 15.45 14.31
CA GLN A 242 -0.37 15.43 12.87
C GLN A 242 -0.35 13.99 12.33
N THR A 243 0.33 13.08 13.04
CA THR A 243 0.40 11.68 12.64
C THR A 243 -0.98 11.02 12.70
N THR A 244 -1.77 11.31 13.72
CA THR A 244 -3.14 10.80 13.86
C THR A 244 -4.03 11.30 12.72
N ALA A 245 -3.93 12.58 12.35
CA ALA A 245 -4.67 13.15 11.23
C ALA A 245 -4.36 12.48 9.88
N VAL A 246 -3.11 12.00 9.68
CA VAL A 246 -2.70 11.32 8.43
C VAL A 246 -3.01 9.82 8.46
N MET A 247 -2.69 9.14 9.55
CA MET A 247 -2.62 7.67 9.63
C MET A 247 -3.71 7.04 10.51
N GLY A 248 -4.55 7.86 11.13
CA GLY A 248 -5.71 7.42 11.90
C GLY A 248 -6.93 7.12 11.04
N GLY A 249 -8.09 7.10 11.67
CA GLY A 249 -9.34 6.69 11.05
C GLY A 249 -10.13 7.79 10.33
N ALA A 250 -9.72 9.07 10.46
CA ALA A 250 -10.53 10.20 10.00
C ALA A 250 -10.90 10.13 8.51
N ASP A 251 -9.96 9.78 7.61
CA ASP A 251 -10.27 9.68 6.18
C ASP A 251 -11.04 8.39 5.85
N TRP A 252 -10.83 7.30 6.58
CA TRP A 252 -11.67 6.12 6.46
C TRP A 252 -13.12 6.43 6.78
N GLN A 253 -13.37 7.21 7.85
CA GLN A 253 -14.72 7.71 8.18
C GLN A 253 -15.29 8.54 7.03
N LEU A 254 -14.52 9.50 6.47
CA LEU A 254 -14.97 10.34 5.36
C LEU A 254 -15.34 9.53 4.11
N TRP A 255 -14.58 8.48 3.79
CA TRP A 255 -14.95 7.56 2.70
C TRP A 255 -16.26 6.84 2.99
N MET A 256 -16.43 6.29 4.20
CA MET A 256 -17.63 5.55 4.55
C MET A 256 -18.85 6.45 4.61
N ASP A 257 -18.72 7.68 5.12
CA ASP A 257 -19.79 8.68 5.12
C ASP A 257 -20.25 9.00 3.70
N ALA A 258 -19.31 9.27 2.79
CA ALA A 258 -19.62 9.58 1.40
C ALA A 258 -20.29 8.41 0.66
N LEU A 259 -19.86 7.19 0.92
CA LEU A 259 -20.46 5.97 0.33
C LEU A 259 -21.86 5.71 0.88
N LEU A 260 -22.10 5.94 2.18
CA LEU A 260 -23.41 5.83 2.82
C LEU A 260 -24.38 6.89 2.29
N GLU A 261 -23.96 8.16 2.26
CA GLU A 261 -24.77 9.27 1.74
C GLU A 261 -25.17 9.05 0.29
N ALA A 262 -24.28 8.46 -0.49
CA ALA A 262 -24.51 8.13 -1.90
C ALA A 262 -25.41 6.91 -2.12
N ASP A 263 -25.79 6.16 -1.09
CA ASP A 263 -26.51 4.87 -1.14
C ASP A 263 -25.84 3.83 -2.03
N VAL A 264 -24.52 3.69 -1.93
CA VAL A 264 -23.73 2.71 -2.74
C VAL A 264 -23.14 1.56 -1.91
N LEU A 265 -23.58 1.39 -0.67
CA LEU A 265 -23.20 0.25 0.17
C LEU A 265 -24.32 -0.80 0.14
N ALA A 266 -23.94 -2.06 -0.02
CA ALA A 266 -24.87 -3.19 -0.02
C ALA A 266 -25.28 -3.56 1.41
N GLU A 267 -26.42 -4.25 1.54
CA GLU A 267 -26.76 -4.92 2.80
C GLU A 267 -25.70 -5.98 3.13
N GLY A 268 -25.31 -6.07 4.39
CA GLY A 268 -24.24 -6.93 4.85
C GLY A 268 -22.82 -6.45 4.48
N VAL A 269 -22.67 -5.20 4.04
CA VAL A 269 -21.36 -4.63 3.67
C VAL A 269 -20.35 -4.78 4.78
N GLN A 270 -19.13 -5.17 4.41
CA GLN A 270 -17.99 -5.15 5.33
C GLN A 270 -17.02 -4.05 4.93
N THR A 271 -16.37 -3.42 5.92
CA THR A 271 -15.23 -2.55 5.68
C THR A 271 -14.08 -2.94 6.59
N VAL A 272 -12.86 -2.88 6.07
CA VAL A 272 -11.65 -3.25 6.80
C VAL A 272 -10.52 -2.27 6.58
N SER A 273 -9.83 -1.91 7.66
CA SER A 273 -8.57 -1.16 7.60
C SER A 273 -7.45 -1.94 8.28
N TYR A 274 -6.19 -1.64 7.91
CA TYR A 274 -5.02 -2.42 8.32
C TYR A 274 -4.23 -1.76 9.43
N SER A 275 -3.78 -2.60 10.35
CA SER A 275 -2.97 -2.24 11.52
C SER A 275 -1.81 -3.22 11.68
N TYR A 276 -0.88 -2.84 12.55
CA TYR A 276 0.21 -3.68 13.01
C TYR A 276 0.45 -3.39 14.49
N ILE A 277 0.75 -4.43 15.28
CA ILE A 277 1.10 -4.32 16.70
C ILE A 277 2.56 -4.71 16.92
N GLY A 278 2.94 -5.88 16.43
CA GLY A 278 4.27 -6.43 16.55
C GLY A 278 4.71 -6.80 17.97
N PRO A 279 5.97 -7.23 18.11
CA PRO A 279 6.58 -7.61 19.39
C PRO A 279 7.07 -6.40 20.20
N GLU A 280 7.36 -6.64 21.48
CA GLU A 280 7.80 -5.61 22.42
C GLU A 280 9.04 -4.84 21.94
N VAL A 281 9.95 -5.48 21.22
CA VAL A 281 11.15 -4.84 20.67
C VAL A 281 10.83 -3.68 19.73
N THR A 282 9.67 -3.66 19.09
CA THR A 282 9.24 -2.58 18.18
C THR A 282 8.24 -1.61 18.83
N TRP A 283 7.70 -1.93 20.01
CA TRP A 283 6.64 -1.13 20.63
C TRP A 283 6.99 0.35 20.86
N PRO A 284 8.20 0.72 21.28
CA PRO A 284 8.50 2.13 21.53
C PRO A 284 8.31 3.04 20.32
N ILE A 285 8.65 2.54 19.11
CA ILE A 285 8.50 3.30 17.85
C ILE A 285 7.21 3.00 17.11
N TYR A 286 6.48 1.94 17.47
CA TYR A 286 5.28 1.54 16.76
C TYR A 286 4.05 1.61 17.69
N LYS A 287 3.76 0.56 18.47
CA LYS A 287 2.56 0.48 19.31
C LYS A 287 2.44 1.64 20.32
N ASN A 288 3.54 2.01 20.96
CA ASN A 288 3.60 3.08 21.96
C ASN A 288 4.08 4.42 21.38
N GLY A 289 4.39 4.47 20.08
CA GLY A 289 4.82 5.66 19.36
C GLY A 289 3.66 6.44 18.74
N THR A 290 4.01 7.43 17.92
CA THR A 290 3.05 8.28 17.21
C THR A 290 2.10 7.48 16.32
N ILE A 291 2.61 6.45 15.62
CA ILE A 291 1.78 5.55 14.79
C ILE A 291 0.81 4.75 15.66
N GLY A 292 1.20 4.34 16.86
CA GLY A 292 0.31 3.64 17.79
C GLY A 292 -0.91 4.49 18.17
N ARG A 293 -0.71 5.80 18.41
CA ARG A 293 -1.82 6.73 18.66
C ARG A 293 -2.77 6.83 17.46
N ALA A 294 -2.21 6.90 16.25
CA ALA A 294 -3.03 6.85 15.04
C ALA A 294 -3.79 5.52 14.89
N LYS A 295 -3.23 4.40 15.34
CA LYS A 295 -3.92 3.10 15.31
C LYS A 295 -5.00 2.98 16.39
N GLU A 296 -4.81 3.60 17.55
CA GLU A 296 -5.87 3.75 18.56
C GLU A 296 -7.06 4.56 18.02
N ASP A 297 -6.79 5.65 17.31
CA ASP A 297 -7.82 6.45 16.61
C ASP A 297 -8.54 5.62 15.53
N LEU A 298 -7.79 4.86 14.74
CA LEU A 298 -8.35 3.94 13.74
C LEU A 298 -9.31 2.92 14.37
N GLU A 299 -8.98 2.35 15.55
CA GLU A 299 -9.83 1.43 16.28
C GLU A 299 -11.07 2.14 16.88
N ASN A 300 -10.97 3.42 17.27
CA ASN A 300 -12.11 4.22 17.69
C ASN A 300 -13.08 4.46 16.54
N VAL A 301 -12.56 4.81 15.36
CA VAL A 301 -13.35 4.99 14.14
C VAL A 301 -13.99 3.66 13.72
N GLN A 302 -13.29 2.54 13.82
CA GLN A 302 -13.87 1.21 13.54
C GLN A 302 -15.15 0.98 14.36
N ARG A 303 -15.14 1.27 15.68
CA ARG A 303 -16.33 1.10 16.54
C ARG A 303 -17.48 2.04 16.14
N ALA A 304 -17.16 3.27 15.74
CA ALA A 304 -18.16 4.21 15.25
C ALA A 304 -18.77 3.72 13.93
N LEU A 305 -17.95 3.27 12.98
CA LEU A 305 -18.39 2.71 11.71
C LEU A 305 -19.21 1.42 11.89
N ASP A 306 -18.83 0.54 12.82
CA ASP A 306 -19.61 -0.68 13.10
C ASP A 306 -21.04 -0.32 13.56
N THR A 307 -21.16 0.71 14.39
CA THR A 307 -22.46 1.24 14.82
C THR A 307 -23.22 1.89 13.65
N GLN A 308 -22.55 2.68 12.82
CA GLN A 308 -23.14 3.38 11.68
C GLN A 308 -23.63 2.42 10.59
N LEU A 309 -22.95 1.30 10.39
CA LEU A 309 -23.30 0.28 9.40
C LEU A 309 -24.36 -0.72 9.90
N ALA A 310 -24.69 -0.72 11.19
CA ALA A 310 -25.66 -1.66 11.76
C ALA A 310 -27.04 -1.66 11.05
N PRO A 311 -27.61 -0.51 10.57
CA PRO A 311 -28.86 -0.51 9.80
C PRO A 311 -28.79 -1.28 8.47
N LEU A 312 -27.59 -1.47 7.92
CA LEU A 312 -27.33 -2.29 6.73
C LEU A 312 -26.90 -3.73 7.07
N ASN A 313 -27.00 -4.15 8.33
CA ASN A 313 -26.38 -5.40 8.81
C ASN A 313 -24.87 -5.47 8.49
N GLY A 314 -24.23 -4.32 8.30
CA GLY A 314 -22.81 -4.21 7.92
C GLY A 314 -21.88 -4.31 9.12
N LYS A 315 -20.60 -4.45 8.84
CA LYS A 315 -19.52 -4.58 9.84
C LYS A 315 -18.29 -3.79 9.45
N ALA A 316 -17.63 -3.22 10.45
CA ALA A 316 -16.32 -2.59 10.31
C ALA A 316 -15.27 -3.38 11.10
N TRP A 317 -14.07 -3.53 10.53
CA TRP A 317 -12.99 -4.32 11.11
C TRP A 317 -11.64 -3.59 11.04
N VAL A 318 -10.82 -3.77 12.05
CA VAL A 318 -9.39 -3.54 11.97
C VAL A 318 -8.70 -4.89 11.90
N SER A 319 -7.93 -5.11 10.83
CA SER A 319 -7.09 -6.31 10.68
C SER A 319 -5.67 -6.00 11.13
N VAL A 320 -5.18 -6.73 12.12
CA VAL A 320 -3.78 -6.69 12.55
C VAL A 320 -3.00 -7.69 11.72
N ASN A 321 -2.11 -7.17 10.89
CA ASN A 321 -1.37 -7.95 9.91
C ASN A 321 0.05 -8.27 10.42
N LYS A 322 0.70 -9.27 9.81
CA LYS A 322 2.06 -9.69 10.08
C LYS A 322 3.08 -8.65 9.59
N ALA A 323 4.26 -8.59 10.21
CA ALA A 323 5.40 -7.84 9.70
C ALA A 323 5.92 -8.44 8.39
N LEU A 324 5.91 -7.63 7.33
CA LEU A 324 6.30 -8.02 5.98
C LEU A 324 7.10 -6.92 5.29
N VAL A 325 7.88 -7.29 4.29
CA VAL A 325 8.56 -6.34 3.43
C VAL A 325 7.52 -5.65 2.54
N THR A 326 7.34 -4.36 2.77
CA THR A 326 6.54 -3.46 1.95
C THR A 326 7.30 -2.15 1.75
N GLN A 327 6.85 -1.30 0.85
CA GLN A 327 7.47 0.03 0.72
C GLN A 327 7.37 0.84 2.03
N ALA A 328 6.29 0.68 2.78
CA ALA A 328 6.11 1.37 4.06
C ALA A 328 7.03 0.81 5.15
N SER A 329 7.07 -0.51 5.35
CA SER A 329 7.88 -1.14 6.41
C SER A 329 9.37 -0.95 6.22
N SER A 330 9.85 -0.91 4.96
CA SER A 330 11.26 -0.70 4.63
C SER A 330 11.78 0.69 5.05
N ALA A 331 10.89 1.64 5.25
CA ALA A 331 11.23 2.99 5.71
C ALA A 331 11.32 3.13 7.23
N ILE A 332 10.92 2.11 7.99
CA ILE A 332 10.83 2.17 9.45
C ILE A 332 12.15 1.67 10.07
N PRO A 333 12.89 2.48 10.84
CA PRO A 333 14.09 2.02 11.54
C PRO A 333 13.81 0.78 12.39
N VAL A 334 14.82 -0.07 12.61
CA VAL A 334 14.69 -1.29 13.42
C VAL A 334 13.91 -2.42 12.73
N VAL A 335 12.82 -2.09 12.04
CA VAL A 335 11.90 -3.06 11.41
C VAL A 335 12.55 -3.94 10.35
N PRO A 336 13.44 -3.47 9.45
CA PRO A 336 14.14 -4.34 8.51
C PRO A 336 14.96 -5.45 9.18
N LEU A 337 15.62 -5.16 10.31
CA LEU A 337 16.34 -6.18 11.08
C LEU A 337 15.36 -7.20 11.67
N TYR A 338 14.28 -6.71 12.30
CA TYR A 338 13.24 -7.58 12.86
C TYR A 338 12.63 -8.50 11.78
N ILE A 339 12.25 -7.95 10.63
CA ILE A 339 11.69 -8.75 9.53
C ILE A 339 12.70 -9.80 9.04
N SER A 340 13.99 -9.46 8.93
CA SER A 340 15.02 -10.41 8.49
C SER A 340 15.18 -11.59 9.46
N LEU A 341 15.14 -11.33 10.77
CA LEU A 341 15.14 -12.36 11.80
C LEU A 341 13.85 -13.20 11.77
N LEU A 342 12.71 -12.55 11.67
CA LEU A 342 11.40 -13.20 11.58
C LEU A 342 11.31 -14.13 10.37
N TYR A 343 11.78 -13.69 9.19
CA TYR A 343 11.80 -14.49 7.97
C TYR A 343 12.62 -15.77 8.14
N LYS A 344 13.79 -15.69 8.81
CA LYS A 344 14.63 -16.85 9.09
C LYS A 344 13.87 -17.90 9.88
N VAL A 345 13.19 -17.49 10.93
CA VAL A 345 12.45 -18.39 11.83
C VAL A 345 11.21 -18.95 11.14
N MET A 346 10.34 -18.09 10.60
CA MET A 346 9.07 -18.51 10.03
C MET A 346 9.23 -19.34 8.74
N LYS A 347 10.25 -19.06 7.92
CA LYS A 347 10.55 -19.89 6.73
C LYS A 347 11.06 -21.27 7.15
N ALA A 348 11.87 -21.37 8.20
CA ALA A 348 12.34 -22.65 8.73
C ALA A 348 11.18 -23.51 9.30
N GLU A 349 10.18 -22.87 9.89
CA GLU A 349 8.98 -23.55 10.42
C GLU A 349 7.89 -23.78 9.35
N GLY A 350 8.00 -23.19 8.17
CA GLY A 350 6.98 -23.28 7.12
C GLY A 350 5.72 -22.43 7.39
N SER A 351 5.82 -21.45 8.30
CA SER A 351 4.72 -20.55 8.68
C SER A 351 4.81 -19.16 8.06
N HIS A 352 5.81 -18.93 7.18
CA HIS A 352 5.99 -17.65 6.50
C HIS A 352 4.86 -17.40 5.49
N GLU A 353 4.34 -16.19 5.50
CA GLU A 353 3.36 -15.66 4.54
C GLU A 353 3.86 -14.33 4.01
N ASP A 354 3.70 -14.07 2.72
CA ASP A 354 3.81 -12.73 2.13
C ASP A 354 2.44 -12.03 2.12
N THR A 355 2.36 -10.83 1.54
CA THR A 355 1.12 -10.03 1.56
C THR A 355 -0.05 -10.75 0.92
N ILE A 356 0.20 -11.56 -0.11
CA ILE A 356 -0.88 -12.25 -0.83
C ILE A 356 -1.50 -13.38 -0.01
N GLU A 357 -0.69 -14.20 0.65
CA GLU A 357 -1.17 -15.26 1.53
C GLU A 357 -1.92 -14.68 2.73
N GLN A 358 -1.40 -13.57 3.29
CA GLN A 358 -2.05 -12.86 4.39
C GLN A 358 -3.44 -12.35 3.98
N MET A 359 -3.58 -11.74 2.80
CA MET A 359 -4.86 -11.16 2.37
C MET A 359 -5.84 -12.22 1.90
N ASP A 360 -5.38 -13.29 1.26
CA ASP A 360 -6.24 -14.42 0.95
C ASP A 360 -6.76 -15.09 2.25
N ARG A 361 -5.88 -15.27 3.26
CA ARG A 361 -6.26 -15.80 4.57
C ARG A 361 -7.21 -14.87 5.32
N LEU A 362 -7.00 -13.56 5.25
CA LEU A 362 -7.93 -12.58 5.84
C LEU A 362 -9.33 -12.73 5.24
N LEU A 363 -9.46 -12.79 3.93
CA LEU A 363 -10.76 -12.93 3.29
C LEU A 363 -11.35 -14.31 3.55
N ARG A 364 -10.61 -15.38 3.28
CA ARG A 364 -11.07 -16.77 3.32
C ARG A 364 -11.37 -17.26 4.71
N ASP A 365 -10.39 -17.12 5.62
CA ASP A 365 -10.41 -17.81 6.91
C ASP A 365 -10.88 -16.90 8.05
N ARG A 366 -11.06 -15.59 7.81
CA ARG A 366 -11.48 -14.62 8.81
C ARG A 366 -12.81 -13.96 8.43
N LEU A 367 -12.82 -13.08 7.44
CA LEU A 367 -13.99 -12.24 7.14
C LEU A 367 -15.16 -13.03 6.54
N TYR A 368 -14.89 -14.03 5.69
CA TYR A 368 -15.91 -14.80 4.99
C TYR A 368 -15.96 -16.27 5.42
N SER A 369 -15.39 -16.62 6.56
CA SER A 369 -15.45 -17.97 7.15
C SER A 369 -16.83 -18.34 7.71
N GLY A 370 -17.79 -17.43 7.68
CA GLY A 370 -19.11 -17.58 8.29
C GLY A 370 -19.18 -17.21 9.77
N SER A 371 -18.05 -17.12 10.47
CA SER A 371 -17.97 -16.73 11.88
C SER A 371 -16.64 -16.05 12.19
N PRO A 372 -16.48 -14.77 11.84
CA PRO A 372 -15.28 -14.00 12.20
C PRO A 372 -15.00 -14.08 13.70
N GLN A 373 -13.74 -14.32 14.06
CA GLN A 373 -13.29 -14.46 15.45
C GLN A 373 -12.37 -13.29 15.80
N PRO A 374 -12.90 -12.14 16.25
CA PRO A 374 -12.08 -11.03 16.71
C PRO A 374 -11.42 -11.32 18.06
N ASP A 375 -10.33 -10.63 18.34
CA ASP A 375 -9.72 -10.61 19.67
C ASP A 375 -10.58 -9.81 20.68
N ASN A 376 -10.14 -9.76 21.94
CA ASN A 376 -10.88 -9.05 23.00
C ASN A 376 -11.05 -7.55 22.76
N ALA A 377 -10.27 -6.96 21.84
CA ALA A 377 -10.40 -5.54 21.42
C ALA A 377 -11.24 -5.38 20.14
N GLY A 378 -11.80 -6.46 19.61
CA GLY A 378 -12.63 -6.45 18.41
C GLY A 378 -11.85 -6.48 17.08
N ARG A 379 -10.56 -6.81 17.11
CA ARG A 379 -9.68 -6.82 15.91
C ARG A 379 -9.59 -8.22 15.32
N ILE A 380 -9.50 -8.31 14.01
CA ILE A 380 -9.16 -9.55 13.30
C ILE A 380 -7.63 -9.73 13.34
N ARG A 381 -7.17 -10.88 13.83
CA ARG A 381 -5.74 -11.18 13.95
C ARG A 381 -5.32 -12.11 12.82
N VAL A 382 -4.45 -11.61 11.93
CA VAL A 382 -3.74 -12.40 10.92
C VAL A 382 -2.22 -12.34 11.12
N ASP A 383 -1.78 -11.72 12.19
CA ASP A 383 -0.43 -11.79 12.75
C ASP A 383 -0.25 -12.97 13.74
N ASP A 384 -1.26 -13.79 13.90
CA ASP A 384 -1.31 -14.89 14.87
C ASP A 384 -0.16 -15.90 14.71
N TRP A 385 0.32 -16.15 13.49
CA TRP A 385 1.47 -17.03 13.25
C TRP A 385 2.79 -16.36 13.61
N GLU A 386 2.94 -15.06 13.32
CA GLU A 386 4.08 -14.27 13.79
C GLU A 386 4.18 -14.23 15.32
N MET A 387 3.03 -14.07 15.98
CA MET A 387 2.95 -13.83 17.42
C MET A 387 2.86 -15.10 18.26
N THR A 388 3.12 -16.28 17.69
CA THR A 388 3.24 -17.49 18.51
C THR A 388 4.42 -17.39 19.49
N PRO A 389 4.29 -17.91 20.72
CA PRO A 389 5.39 -17.88 21.69
C PRO A 389 6.70 -18.44 21.12
N GLN A 390 6.64 -19.56 20.40
CA GLN A 390 7.81 -20.21 19.82
C GLN A 390 8.55 -19.31 18.81
N VAL A 391 7.82 -18.65 17.92
CA VAL A 391 8.41 -17.72 16.94
C VAL A 391 9.03 -16.55 17.68
N GLN A 392 8.29 -15.92 18.63
CA GLN A 392 8.76 -14.73 19.31
C GLN A 392 9.93 -14.98 20.27
N GLU A 393 9.96 -16.10 20.97
CA GLU A 393 11.11 -16.50 21.81
C GLU A 393 12.39 -16.70 20.96
N THR A 394 12.24 -17.37 19.80
CA THR A 394 13.39 -17.59 18.90
C THR A 394 13.87 -16.28 18.27
N VAL A 395 12.93 -15.44 17.80
CA VAL A 395 13.29 -14.12 17.24
C VAL A 395 13.92 -13.22 18.31
N GLY A 396 13.39 -13.20 19.53
CA GLY A 396 13.92 -12.42 20.64
C GLY A 396 15.35 -12.83 21.00
N LYS A 397 15.63 -14.14 21.09
CA LYS A 397 16.98 -14.66 21.31
C LYS A 397 17.92 -14.22 20.17
N ASN A 398 17.51 -14.39 18.92
CA ASN A 398 18.29 -13.97 17.78
C ASN A 398 18.53 -12.46 17.76
N TRP A 399 17.55 -11.67 18.21
CA TRP A 399 17.68 -10.21 18.36
C TRP A 399 18.79 -9.83 19.33
N ASP A 400 18.87 -10.49 20.47
CA ASP A 400 19.89 -10.21 21.49
C ASP A 400 21.29 -10.53 20.99
N GLU A 401 21.44 -11.60 20.20
CA GLU A 401 22.71 -12.13 19.72
C GLU A 401 23.19 -11.53 18.39
N VAL A 402 22.29 -10.96 17.56
CA VAL A 402 22.63 -10.54 16.21
C VAL A 402 23.64 -9.39 16.16
N SER A 403 24.63 -9.56 15.30
CA SER A 403 25.65 -8.57 14.95
C SER A 403 25.90 -8.61 13.43
N THR A 404 26.75 -7.74 12.92
CA THR A 404 27.15 -7.76 11.50
C THR A 404 27.80 -9.10 11.13
N GLU A 405 28.63 -9.67 12.01
CA GLU A 405 29.42 -10.86 11.75
C GLU A 405 28.56 -12.14 11.66
N ASN A 406 27.47 -12.20 12.39
CA ASN A 406 26.60 -13.38 12.42
C ASN A 406 25.22 -13.18 11.75
N LEU A 407 25.00 -12.03 11.08
CA LEU A 407 23.72 -11.68 10.45
C LEU A 407 23.19 -12.80 9.54
N SER A 408 24.04 -13.35 8.67
CA SER A 408 23.66 -14.41 7.72
C SER A 408 23.25 -15.73 8.40
N GLN A 409 23.70 -15.96 9.64
CA GLN A 409 23.36 -17.15 10.42
C GLN A 409 22.00 -16.99 11.10
N LEU A 410 21.72 -15.81 11.68
CA LEU A 410 20.56 -15.56 12.52
C LEU A 410 19.38 -14.93 11.78
N ALA A 411 19.62 -14.29 10.63
CA ALA A 411 18.64 -13.60 9.82
C ALA A 411 18.60 -14.11 8.37
N ASP A 412 17.47 -13.94 7.70
CA ASP A 412 17.31 -14.14 6.25
C ASP A 412 17.39 -12.78 5.55
N PHE A 413 18.60 -12.19 5.58
CA PHE A 413 18.82 -10.88 4.96
C PHE A 413 18.71 -10.92 3.44
N ASP A 414 19.22 -11.98 2.81
CA ASP A 414 19.09 -12.18 1.35
C ASP A 414 17.62 -12.30 0.92
N GLY A 415 16.82 -13.00 1.72
CA GLY A 415 15.38 -13.08 1.51
C GLY A 415 14.68 -11.73 1.69
N TYR A 416 15.11 -10.93 2.67
CA TYR A 416 14.63 -9.55 2.82
C TYR A 416 14.94 -8.70 1.59
N GLN A 417 16.19 -8.72 1.11
CA GLN A 417 16.61 -7.96 -0.07
C GLN A 417 15.87 -8.42 -1.34
N THR A 418 15.69 -9.73 -1.50
CA THR A 418 14.91 -10.30 -2.61
C THR A 418 13.48 -9.81 -2.55
N SER A 419 12.80 -9.90 -1.39
CA SER A 419 11.44 -9.40 -1.22
C SER A 419 11.34 -7.90 -1.50
N PHE A 420 12.33 -7.11 -1.05
CA PHE A 420 12.39 -5.67 -1.34
C PHE A 420 12.51 -5.37 -2.84
N LEU A 421 13.38 -6.06 -3.55
CA LEU A 421 13.56 -5.90 -5.00
C LEU A 421 12.29 -6.30 -5.78
N ARG A 422 11.61 -7.37 -5.35
CA ARG A 422 10.36 -7.84 -5.96
C ARG A 422 9.22 -6.81 -5.89
N LEU A 423 9.22 -5.92 -4.89
CA LEU A 423 8.26 -4.80 -4.84
C LEU A 423 8.33 -3.89 -6.06
N PHE A 424 9.48 -3.85 -6.73
CA PHE A 424 9.76 -3.01 -7.89
C PHE A 424 9.94 -3.82 -9.18
N GLY A 425 9.57 -5.10 -9.15
CA GLY A 425 9.64 -6.00 -10.29
C GLY A 425 11.05 -6.50 -10.62
N PHE A 426 11.97 -6.54 -9.65
CA PHE A 426 13.32 -7.11 -9.83
C PHE A 426 13.48 -8.42 -9.07
N GLY A 427 14.46 -9.24 -9.46
CA GLY A 427 14.79 -10.48 -8.77
C GLY A 427 13.84 -11.66 -9.04
N LEU A 428 13.06 -11.60 -10.13
CA LEU A 428 12.24 -12.72 -10.61
C LEU A 428 13.00 -13.52 -11.66
N SER A 429 13.13 -14.82 -11.47
CA SER A 429 13.97 -15.69 -12.31
C SER A 429 13.45 -15.87 -13.74
N SER A 430 12.18 -15.60 -13.98
CA SER A 430 11.52 -15.70 -15.29
C SER A 430 11.65 -14.46 -16.17
N VAL A 431 12.29 -13.39 -15.67
CA VAL A 431 12.41 -12.09 -16.36
C VAL A 431 13.84 -11.87 -16.82
N ASP A 432 14.01 -11.52 -18.09
CA ASP A 432 15.32 -11.16 -18.65
C ASP A 432 15.59 -9.66 -18.48
N TYR A 433 16.35 -9.32 -17.45
CA TYR A 433 16.73 -7.95 -17.11
C TYR A 433 17.84 -7.35 -18.00
N ALA A 434 18.40 -8.13 -18.93
CA ALA A 434 19.36 -7.66 -19.91
C ALA A 434 18.72 -7.21 -21.22
N SER A 435 17.47 -7.55 -21.42
CA SER A 435 16.68 -7.13 -22.60
C SER A 435 16.21 -5.69 -22.48
N GLU A 436 16.10 -5.03 -23.62
CA GLU A 436 15.44 -3.74 -23.74
C GLU A 436 13.93 -3.91 -23.52
N THR A 437 13.36 -3.04 -22.71
CA THR A 437 11.96 -3.11 -22.29
C THR A 437 11.28 -1.76 -22.49
N GLU A 438 10.05 -1.77 -23.05
CA GLU A 438 9.21 -0.59 -23.20
C GLU A 438 8.70 -0.14 -21.81
N PRO A 439 9.07 1.08 -21.36
CA PRO A 439 8.63 1.58 -20.06
C PRO A 439 7.23 2.19 -20.05
N ASP A 440 6.66 2.47 -21.23
CA ASP A 440 5.36 3.15 -21.37
C ASP A 440 4.22 2.13 -21.45
N VAL A 441 3.74 1.72 -20.27
CA VAL A 441 2.66 0.74 -20.14
C VAL A 441 1.39 1.45 -19.70
N ALA A 442 0.33 1.33 -20.48
CA ALA A 442 -0.97 1.90 -20.18
C ALA A 442 -1.74 1.04 -19.15
N ILE A 443 -2.50 1.70 -18.26
CA ILE A 443 -3.53 1.06 -17.46
C ILE A 443 -4.83 1.11 -18.26
N PRO A 444 -5.48 -0.03 -18.59
CA PRO A 444 -6.62 -0.06 -19.50
C PRO A 444 -7.76 0.89 -19.14
N SER A 445 -8.09 1.04 -17.87
CA SER A 445 -9.18 1.91 -17.41
C SER A 445 -8.82 3.40 -17.34
N LEU A 446 -7.56 3.77 -17.53
CA LEU A 446 -7.05 5.16 -17.50
C LEU A 446 -6.58 5.66 -18.88
N SER A 447 -6.68 4.83 -19.92
CA SER A 447 -6.27 5.10 -21.31
C SER A 447 -7.43 5.61 -22.16
#